data_ecf809930cc4377ae85ab3b1d90eace0
#
_entry.id   ecf809930cc4377ae85ab3b1d90eace0
#
_cell.length_a   1.000
_cell.length_b   1.000
_cell.length_c   1.000
_cell.angle_alpha   90.00
_cell.angle_beta   90.00
_cell.angle_gamma   90.00
#
_symmetry.space_group_name_H-M   'P 1'
#
loop_
_entity.id
_entity.type
_entity.pdbx_description
1 polymer ?
#
loop_
_entity_poly.entity_id
_entity_poly.type
_entity_poly.pdbx_seq_one_letter_code
_entity_poly.pdbx_strand_id
1 'polypeptide(L)'
;IKVKRLFNILEYMPHNNKTKIVATLGPAIDTKEKMKELAAAGVNVFRINFSHADYDNVRQSVTRIREINVENDFNISILADLQGPKLRVGVMEEGVVLEDGDSFTFTTEKCIGSKEKAFMTYQRFPKDVKVGEHILVDDGKLMFEVISTNKETEVIVKVIVGGALKSKKGVNLPNTAISLPAL
;
A
#
# COMPACT_ATOMS: atom_id res chain seq x y z
N ILE A 1 38.53 -24.49 24.24
CA ILE A 1 37.17 -23.91 24.57
C ILE A 1 37.09 -22.42 24.16
N LYS A 2 38.23 -21.64 24.19
CA LYS A 2 38.19 -20.20 23.79
C LYS A 2 38.15 -19.94 22.27
N VAL A 3 38.63 -20.84 21.45
CA VAL A 3 38.70 -20.66 19.98
C VAL A 3 37.32 -20.81 19.31
N LYS A 4 36.48 -21.76 19.77
CA LYS A 4 35.09 -21.90 19.26
C LYS A 4 34.21 -20.69 19.51
N ARG A 5 34.48 -19.91 20.58
CA ARG A 5 33.71 -18.69 20.88
C ARG A 5 34.10 -17.51 19.99
N LEU A 6 35.34 -17.47 19.50
CA LEU A 6 35.82 -16.45 18.56
C LEU A 6 35.25 -16.66 17.14
N PHE A 7 35.12 -17.90 16.70
CA PHE A 7 34.53 -18.22 15.38
C PHE A 7 33.05 -17.85 15.31
N ASN A 8 32.28 -18.08 16.41
CA ASN A 8 30.86 -17.65 16.45
C ASN A 8 30.69 -16.12 16.47
N ILE A 9 31.68 -15.35 16.90
CA ILE A 9 31.62 -13.89 16.88
C ILE A 9 31.88 -13.31 15.49
N LEU A 10 32.68 -13.98 14.68
CA LEU A 10 32.97 -13.58 13.29
C LEU A 10 31.84 -13.92 12.31
N GLU A 11 31.03 -14.95 12.59
CA GLU A 11 29.83 -15.27 11.80
C GLU A 11 28.64 -14.30 12.06
N TYR A 12 28.68 -13.52 13.14
CA TYR A 12 27.65 -12.57 13.54
C TYR A 12 28.11 -11.11 13.49
N MET A 13 29.07 -10.78 12.63
CA MET A 13 29.31 -9.36 12.36
C MET A 13 28.06 -8.80 11.69
N PRO A 14 27.38 -7.80 12.27
CA PRO A 14 26.27 -7.15 11.60
C PRO A 14 26.80 -6.66 10.25
N HIS A 15 26.22 -7.15 9.17
CA HIS A 15 26.59 -6.69 7.85
C HIS A 15 26.46 -5.17 7.85
N ASN A 16 27.58 -4.46 7.77
CA ASN A 16 27.61 -3.00 7.75
C ASN A 16 27.13 -2.51 6.37
N ASN A 17 25.99 -3.03 5.95
CA ASN A 17 25.36 -2.67 4.70
C ASN A 17 24.87 -1.23 4.79
N LYS A 18 25.35 -0.39 3.91
CA LYS A 18 24.89 1.00 3.80
C LYS A 18 23.41 1.07 3.42
N THR A 19 22.91 0.09 2.66
CA THR A 19 21.51 -0.05 2.29
C THR A 19 20.76 -0.85 3.35
N LYS A 20 19.63 -0.31 3.82
CA LYS A 20 18.75 -1.01 4.75
C LYS A 20 17.79 -1.94 4.01
N ILE A 21 17.69 -3.18 4.50
CA ILE A 21 16.78 -4.19 3.94
C ILE A 21 15.50 -4.20 4.76
N VAL A 22 14.37 -3.99 4.09
CA VAL A 22 13.02 -4.09 4.67
C VAL A 22 12.38 -5.37 4.17
N ALA A 23 12.00 -6.27 5.08
CA ALA A 23 11.28 -7.50 4.77
C ALA A 23 9.83 -7.39 5.26
N THR A 24 8.86 -7.64 4.38
CA THR A 24 7.45 -7.66 4.78
C THR A 24 7.10 -9.02 5.38
N LEU A 25 6.55 -9.03 6.60
CA LEU A 25 6.05 -10.24 7.24
C LEU A 25 4.85 -10.81 6.47
N GLY A 26 4.81 -12.11 6.36
CA GLY A 26 3.76 -12.87 5.74
C GLY A 26 3.84 -14.35 6.13
N PRO A 27 2.88 -15.20 5.73
CA PRO A 27 2.78 -16.59 6.20
C PRO A 27 4.05 -17.43 6.03
N ALA A 28 4.88 -17.13 5.03
CA ALA A 28 6.12 -17.86 4.76
C ALA A 28 7.25 -17.57 5.76
N ILE A 29 7.17 -16.47 6.51
CA ILE A 29 8.22 -15.99 7.42
C ILE A 29 7.67 -15.61 8.79
N ASP A 30 6.52 -16.17 9.18
CA ASP A 30 5.83 -15.84 10.44
C ASP A 30 6.29 -16.70 11.63
N THR A 31 7.42 -17.38 11.55
CA THR A 31 7.99 -18.10 12.70
C THR A 31 9.23 -17.38 13.25
N LYS A 32 9.49 -17.56 14.56
CA LYS A 32 10.63 -16.95 15.23
C LYS A 32 11.96 -17.36 14.56
N GLU A 33 12.05 -18.63 14.16
CA GLU A 33 13.25 -19.19 13.50
C GLU A 33 13.50 -18.52 12.15
N LYS A 34 12.45 -18.36 11.32
CA LYS A 34 12.56 -17.69 10.02
C LYS A 34 12.90 -16.21 10.14
N MET A 35 12.28 -15.52 11.10
CA MET A 35 12.62 -14.13 11.40
C MET A 35 14.09 -13.99 11.83
N LYS A 36 14.58 -14.90 12.67
CA LYS A 36 15.98 -14.94 13.09
C LYS A 36 16.94 -15.21 11.91
N GLU A 37 16.62 -16.17 11.04
CA GLU A 37 17.41 -16.45 9.83
C GLU A 37 17.52 -15.21 8.94
N LEU A 38 16.40 -14.49 8.71
CA LEU A 38 16.38 -13.28 7.91
C LEU A 38 17.15 -12.12 8.57
N ALA A 39 17.04 -11.98 9.88
CA ALA A 39 17.81 -10.99 10.65
C ALA A 39 19.32 -11.25 10.51
N ALA A 40 19.75 -12.52 10.67
CA ALA A 40 21.13 -12.95 10.50
C ALA A 40 21.63 -12.76 9.04
N ALA A 41 20.74 -12.87 8.05
CA ALA A 41 21.05 -12.62 6.64
C ALA A 41 21.11 -11.11 6.30
N GLY A 42 20.84 -10.22 7.25
CA GLY A 42 21.02 -8.77 7.08
C GLY A 42 19.74 -7.94 6.95
N VAL A 43 18.56 -8.51 7.24
CA VAL A 43 17.32 -7.72 7.35
C VAL A 43 17.43 -6.75 8.51
N ASN A 44 17.11 -5.49 8.27
CA ASN A 44 17.17 -4.42 9.26
C ASN A 44 15.80 -4.02 9.81
N VAL A 45 14.75 -4.23 9.00
CA VAL A 45 13.39 -3.80 9.33
C VAL A 45 12.40 -4.87 8.93
N PHE A 46 11.52 -5.28 9.84
CA PHE A 46 10.33 -6.04 9.48
C PHE A 46 9.14 -5.10 9.31
N ARG A 47 8.52 -5.12 8.12
CA ARG A 47 7.30 -4.38 7.81
C ARG A 47 6.08 -5.25 8.08
N ILE A 48 5.15 -4.74 8.87
CA ILE A 48 3.84 -5.35 9.15
C ILE A 48 2.78 -4.55 8.38
N ASN A 49 2.09 -5.20 7.45
CA ASN A 49 1.00 -4.58 6.70
C ASN A 49 -0.31 -4.67 7.50
N PHE A 50 -0.79 -3.54 7.99
CA PHE A 50 -2.02 -3.45 8.79
C PHE A 50 -3.32 -3.47 7.96
N SER A 51 -3.23 -3.45 6.62
CA SER A 51 -4.43 -3.48 5.76
C SER A 51 -5.25 -4.77 5.89
N HIS A 52 -4.62 -5.87 6.30
CA HIS A 52 -5.23 -7.19 6.47
C HIS A 52 -4.76 -7.88 7.74
N ALA A 53 -4.27 -7.11 8.70
CA ALA A 53 -3.65 -7.67 9.89
C ALA A 53 -4.71 -8.10 10.92
N ASP A 54 -4.55 -9.31 11.43
CA ASP A 54 -5.14 -9.74 12.69
C ASP A 54 -4.26 -9.23 13.84
N TYR A 55 -4.85 -8.51 14.80
CA TYR A 55 -4.10 -7.87 15.86
C TYR A 55 -3.39 -8.85 16.81
N ASP A 56 -3.93 -10.07 16.99
CA ASP A 56 -3.28 -11.07 17.83
C ASP A 56 -2.04 -11.64 17.13
N ASN A 57 -2.11 -11.88 15.84
CA ASN A 57 -0.96 -12.25 15.02
C ASN A 57 0.10 -11.14 15.00
N VAL A 58 -0.31 -9.87 14.91
CA VAL A 58 0.61 -8.73 15.00
C VAL A 58 1.34 -8.70 16.34
N ARG A 59 0.62 -8.87 17.46
CA ARG A 59 1.22 -8.92 18.80
C ARG A 59 2.25 -10.04 18.93
N GLN A 60 1.91 -11.22 18.42
CA GLN A 60 2.84 -12.36 18.42
C GLN A 60 4.10 -12.06 17.59
N SER A 61 3.95 -11.50 16.39
CA SER A 61 5.08 -11.14 15.54
C SER A 61 5.98 -10.08 16.19
N VAL A 62 5.38 -9.05 16.80
CA VAL A 62 6.14 -8.03 17.56
C VAL A 62 6.89 -8.65 18.72
N THR A 63 6.26 -9.55 19.48
CA THR A 63 6.89 -10.27 20.60
C THR A 63 8.09 -11.08 20.12
N ARG A 64 7.93 -11.89 19.05
CA ARG A 64 9.00 -12.68 18.45
C ARG A 64 10.19 -11.82 18.03
N ILE A 65 9.95 -10.69 17.35
CA ILE A 65 11.02 -9.79 16.92
C ILE A 65 11.78 -9.20 18.12
N ARG A 66 11.07 -8.79 19.17
CA ARG A 66 11.69 -8.27 20.39
C ARG A 66 12.54 -9.33 21.10
N GLU A 67 12.05 -10.56 21.18
CA GLU A 67 12.80 -11.69 21.72
C GLU A 67 14.07 -11.95 20.91
N ILE A 68 13.97 -11.99 19.57
CA ILE A 68 15.12 -12.19 18.68
C ILE A 68 16.18 -11.10 18.90
N ASN A 69 15.77 -9.85 19.05
CA ASN A 69 16.68 -8.74 19.33
C ASN A 69 17.44 -8.97 20.63
N VAL A 70 16.72 -9.34 21.71
CA VAL A 70 17.34 -9.55 23.04
C VAL A 70 18.24 -10.78 23.05
N GLU A 71 17.79 -11.89 22.45
CA GLU A 71 18.52 -13.17 22.48
C GLU A 71 19.81 -13.18 21.63
N ASN A 72 19.86 -12.33 20.59
CA ASN A 72 20.95 -12.38 19.60
C ASN A 72 21.69 -11.03 19.44
N ASP A 73 21.40 -10.06 20.29
CA ASP A 73 21.97 -8.68 20.22
C ASP A 73 21.73 -8.02 18.84
N PHE A 74 20.53 -8.25 18.27
CA PHE A 74 20.11 -7.60 17.04
C PHE A 74 19.40 -6.26 17.35
N ASN A 75 19.40 -5.36 16.38
CA ASN A 75 18.70 -4.09 16.40
C ASN A 75 17.69 -3.99 15.25
N ILE A 76 16.82 -5.01 15.12
CA ILE A 76 15.79 -5.05 14.07
C ILE A 76 14.66 -4.09 14.45
N SER A 77 14.34 -3.18 13.56
CA SER A 77 13.21 -2.26 13.70
C SER A 77 11.91 -2.87 13.19
N ILE A 78 10.79 -2.37 13.68
CA ILE A 78 9.44 -2.74 13.21
C ILE A 78 8.83 -1.54 12.51
N LEU A 79 8.39 -1.72 11.26
CA LEU A 79 7.64 -0.74 10.48
C LEU A 79 6.17 -1.15 10.45
N ALA A 80 5.32 -0.38 11.14
CA ALA A 80 3.88 -0.51 11.03
C ALA A 80 3.39 0.27 9.80
N ASP A 81 3.00 -0.46 8.74
CA ASP A 81 2.39 0.14 7.57
C ASP A 81 0.88 0.20 7.78
N LEU A 82 0.44 1.37 8.29
CA LEU A 82 -0.95 1.60 8.66
C LEU A 82 -1.81 1.77 7.41
N GLN A 83 -3.01 1.20 7.47
CA GLN A 83 -4.01 1.40 6.44
C GLN A 83 -4.55 2.84 6.54
N GLY A 84 -4.15 3.68 5.60
CA GLY A 84 -4.83 4.96 5.37
C GLY A 84 -6.22 4.78 4.75
N PRO A 85 -6.99 5.87 4.57
CA PRO A 85 -8.24 5.82 3.83
C PRO A 85 -7.98 5.35 2.40
N LYS A 86 -8.46 4.14 2.07
CA LYS A 86 -8.17 3.51 0.79
C LYS A 86 -9.28 3.82 -0.21
N LEU A 87 -9.04 4.81 -1.05
CA LEU A 87 -9.94 5.17 -2.14
C LEU A 87 -9.85 4.09 -3.22
N ARG A 88 -10.98 3.64 -3.74
CA ARG A 88 -11.03 2.59 -4.75
C ARG A 88 -12.09 2.85 -5.81
N VAL A 89 -11.83 2.38 -7.01
CA VAL A 89 -12.86 2.17 -8.02
C VAL A 89 -13.73 0.98 -7.61
N GLY A 90 -15.02 1.02 -7.92
CA GLY A 90 -15.96 -0.06 -7.65
C GLY A 90 -15.74 -1.31 -8.50
N VAL A 91 -16.82 -2.08 -8.67
CA VAL A 91 -16.83 -3.22 -9.59
C VAL A 91 -16.95 -2.70 -11.01
N MET A 92 -16.14 -3.22 -11.93
CA MET A 92 -16.14 -2.91 -13.35
C MET A 92 -16.62 -4.11 -14.16
N GLU A 93 -17.20 -3.86 -15.32
CA GLU A 93 -17.37 -4.88 -16.36
C GLU A 93 -16.01 -5.44 -16.79
N GLU A 94 -15.99 -6.67 -17.28
CA GLU A 94 -14.77 -7.29 -17.79
C GLU A 94 -14.35 -6.65 -19.12
N GLY A 95 -13.04 -6.52 -19.32
CA GLY A 95 -12.46 -6.05 -20.57
C GLY A 95 -12.57 -4.55 -20.83
N VAL A 96 -12.96 -3.74 -19.84
CA VAL A 96 -13.00 -2.28 -20.01
C VAL A 96 -11.59 -1.74 -20.24
N VAL A 97 -11.39 -1.10 -21.39
CA VAL A 97 -10.17 -0.38 -21.77
C VAL A 97 -10.56 1.05 -22.14
N LEU A 98 -9.86 2.00 -21.53
CA LEU A 98 -9.99 3.43 -21.81
C LEU A 98 -8.84 3.88 -22.70
N GLU A 99 -9.11 4.81 -23.61
CA GLU A 99 -8.10 5.36 -24.51
C GLU A 99 -7.73 6.78 -24.10
N ASP A 100 -6.53 7.21 -24.44
CA ASP A 100 -6.08 8.57 -24.20
C ASP A 100 -7.03 9.57 -24.90
N GLY A 101 -7.49 10.55 -24.15
CA GLY A 101 -8.43 11.56 -24.65
C GLY A 101 -9.89 11.24 -24.40
N ASP A 102 -10.25 10.01 -24.01
CA ASP A 102 -11.64 9.65 -23.69
C ASP A 102 -12.19 10.54 -22.58
N SER A 103 -13.52 10.78 -22.63
CA SER A 103 -14.28 11.34 -21.51
C SER A 103 -14.77 10.22 -20.64
N PHE A 104 -14.59 10.36 -19.32
CA PHE A 104 -15.01 9.35 -18.35
C PHE A 104 -15.64 10.02 -17.13
N THR A 105 -16.55 9.30 -16.43
CA THR A 105 -17.22 9.84 -15.24
C THR A 105 -16.95 8.95 -14.03
N PHE A 106 -16.44 9.54 -12.96
CA PHE A 106 -16.49 8.92 -11.65
C PHE A 106 -17.75 9.35 -10.92
N THR A 107 -18.48 8.39 -10.30
CA THR A 107 -19.68 8.67 -9.53
C THR A 107 -19.60 8.08 -8.13
N THR A 108 -20.24 8.74 -7.15
CA THR A 108 -20.41 8.21 -5.79
C THR A 108 -21.66 7.35 -5.63
N GLU A 109 -22.45 7.23 -6.68
CA GLU A 109 -23.59 6.32 -6.75
C GLU A 109 -23.12 4.92 -7.14
N LYS A 110 -23.56 3.91 -6.40
CA LYS A 110 -23.15 2.52 -6.65
C LYS A 110 -23.65 2.04 -8.03
N CYS A 111 -22.73 1.65 -8.87
CA CYS A 111 -23.01 1.05 -10.17
C CYS A 111 -21.95 0.00 -10.50
N ILE A 112 -22.23 -0.86 -11.48
CA ILE A 112 -21.20 -1.62 -12.19
C ILE A 112 -20.60 -0.64 -13.20
N GLY A 113 -19.28 -0.48 -13.16
CA GLY A 113 -18.58 0.45 -14.03
C GLY A 113 -18.47 -0.11 -15.45
N SER A 114 -18.51 0.79 -16.43
CA SER A 114 -18.42 0.52 -17.87
C SER A 114 -17.27 1.35 -18.49
N LYS A 115 -17.24 1.44 -19.83
CA LYS A 115 -16.33 2.36 -20.55
C LYS A 115 -16.67 3.85 -20.31
N GLU A 116 -17.86 4.17 -19.80
CA GLU A 116 -18.35 5.54 -19.65
C GLU A 116 -18.22 6.05 -18.22
N LYS A 117 -18.46 5.19 -17.22
CA LYS A 117 -18.47 5.61 -15.81
C LYS A 117 -18.08 4.50 -14.85
N ALA A 118 -17.61 4.89 -13.65
CA ALA A 118 -17.33 3.97 -12.54
C ALA A 118 -17.70 4.56 -11.18
N PHE A 119 -18.12 3.67 -10.29
CA PHE A 119 -18.32 4.00 -8.89
C PHE A 119 -16.99 4.30 -8.19
N MET A 120 -16.95 5.38 -7.40
CA MET A 120 -15.85 5.77 -6.52
C MET A 120 -16.26 5.58 -5.07
N THR A 121 -15.45 4.85 -4.29
CA THR A 121 -15.79 4.57 -2.88
C THR A 121 -15.74 5.79 -1.97
N TYR A 122 -15.06 6.85 -2.37
CA TYR A 122 -14.93 8.08 -1.62
C TYR A 122 -16.12 9.01 -1.85
N GLN A 123 -17.04 9.07 -0.88
CA GLN A 123 -18.32 9.80 -1.01
C GLN A 123 -18.15 11.33 -1.10
N ARG A 124 -17.08 11.89 -0.56
CA ARG A 124 -16.80 13.34 -0.66
C ARG A 124 -15.96 13.71 -1.88
N PHE A 125 -15.62 12.74 -2.71
CA PHE A 125 -14.79 12.94 -3.88
C PHE A 125 -15.25 14.10 -4.78
N PRO A 126 -16.54 14.24 -5.17
CA PRO A 126 -16.97 15.35 -6.01
C PRO A 126 -16.84 16.72 -5.35
N LYS A 127 -16.91 16.79 -4.01
CA LYS A 127 -16.77 18.04 -3.25
C LYS A 127 -15.32 18.47 -3.12
N ASP A 128 -14.43 17.51 -2.92
CA ASP A 128 -13.04 17.77 -2.56
C ASP A 128 -12.16 18.06 -3.80
N VAL A 129 -12.44 17.42 -4.94
CA VAL A 129 -11.63 17.62 -6.17
C VAL A 129 -11.92 18.97 -6.83
N LYS A 130 -10.92 19.48 -7.55
CA LYS A 130 -11.00 20.72 -8.33
C LYS A 130 -10.66 20.43 -9.80
N VAL A 131 -11.18 21.26 -10.68
CA VAL A 131 -10.86 21.22 -12.11
C VAL A 131 -9.36 21.37 -12.31
N GLY A 132 -8.78 20.57 -13.19
CA GLY A 132 -7.35 20.52 -13.48
C GLY A 132 -6.53 19.62 -12.54
N GLU A 133 -7.11 19.08 -11.45
CA GLU A 133 -6.41 18.11 -10.61
C GLU A 133 -6.32 16.74 -11.28
N HIS A 134 -5.27 15.98 -10.94
CA HIS A 134 -5.05 14.65 -11.48
C HIS A 134 -5.58 13.56 -10.54
N ILE A 135 -6.11 12.50 -11.14
CA ILE A 135 -6.54 11.27 -10.48
C ILE A 135 -5.69 10.14 -11.03
N LEU A 136 -5.01 9.41 -10.15
CA LEU A 136 -4.21 8.25 -10.51
C LEU A 136 -4.94 6.97 -10.08
N VAL A 137 -5.00 5.98 -10.96
CA VAL A 137 -5.65 4.69 -10.69
C VAL A 137 -4.68 3.54 -11.00
N ASP A 138 -4.78 2.44 -10.22
CA ASP A 138 -3.91 1.25 -10.31
C ASP A 138 -2.41 1.62 -10.23
N ASP A 139 -2.05 2.31 -9.14
CA ASP A 139 -0.67 2.77 -8.86
C ASP A 139 -0.10 3.68 -9.95
N GLY A 140 -0.96 4.47 -10.60
CA GLY A 140 -0.60 5.43 -11.63
C GLY A 140 -0.51 4.85 -13.05
N LYS A 141 -0.95 3.62 -13.28
CA LYS A 141 -1.05 3.04 -14.63
C LYS A 141 -2.08 3.76 -15.50
N LEU A 142 -3.15 4.28 -14.88
CA LEU A 142 -4.10 5.16 -15.53
C LEU A 142 -4.04 6.53 -14.86
N MET A 143 -4.13 7.57 -15.67
CA MET A 143 -4.16 8.97 -15.22
C MET A 143 -5.31 9.71 -15.87
N PHE A 144 -6.01 10.47 -15.05
CA PHE A 144 -7.14 11.30 -15.47
C PHE A 144 -6.93 12.75 -15.01
N GLU A 145 -7.51 13.68 -15.73
CA GLU A 145 -7.61 15.10 -15.35
C GLU A 145 -9.08 15.47 -15.12
N VAL A 146 -9.36 16.15 -14.02
CA VAL A 146 -10.71 16.61 -13.69
C VAL A 146 -11.13 17.76 -14.64
N ILE A 147 -12.19 17.54 -15.39
CA ILE A 147 -12.76 18.56 -16.31
C ILE A 147 -13.89 19.32 -15.62
N SER A 148 -14.77 18.63 -14.91
CA SER A 148 -15.87 19.26 -14.16
C SER A 148 -16.35 18.38 -13.01
N THR A 149 -17.06 18.97 -12.07
CA THR A 149 -17.74 18.28 -10.97
C THR A 149 -19.04 18.97 -10.66
N ASN A 150 -20.10 18.19 -10.40
CA ASN A 150 -21.39 18.73 -9.90
C ASN A 150 -21.36 19.01 -8.39
N LYS A 151 -20.23 18.71 -7.70
CA LYS A 151 -20.04 18.87 -6.26
C LYS A 151 -20.94 17.98 -5.38
N GLU A 152 -21.69 17.07 -5.96
CA GLU A 152 -22.63 16.18 -5.29
C GLU A 152 -22.25 14.70 -5.49
N THR A 153 -22.39 14.20 -6.70
CA THR A 153 -22.28 12.77 -6.99
C THR A 153 -21.30 12.43 -8.13
N GLU A 154 -20.97 13.37 -9.01
CA GLU A 154 -20.23 13.07 -10.24
C GLU A 154 -19.05 14.00 -10.49
N VAL A 155 -18.01 13.41 -11.07
CA VAL A 155 -16.82 14.11 -11.56
C VAL A 155 -16.55 13.62 -12.98
N ILE A 156 -16.60 14.55 -13.94
CA ILE A 156 -16.23 14.28 -15.33
C ILE A 156 -14.74 14.50 -15.49
N VAL A 157 -14.08 13.54 -16.10
CA VAL A 157 -12.63 13.56 -16.28
C VAL A 157 -12.27 13.25 -17.73
N LYS A 158 -11.09 13.71 -18.14
CA LYS A 158 -10.43 13.32 -19.37
C LYS A 158 -9.37 12.27 -19.06
N VAL A 159 -9.32 11.21 -19.83
CA VAL A 159 -8.26 10.20 -19.76
C VAL A 159 -6.97 10.79 -20.33
N ILE A 160 -5.93 10.91 -19.52
CA ILE A 160 -4.60 11.38 -19.94
C ILE A 160 -3.70 10.20 -20.29
N VAL A 161 -3.75 9.15 -19.47
CA VAL A 161 -3.08 7.87 -19.74
C VAL A 161 -4.13 6.79 -19.59
N GLY A 162 -4.47 6.15 -20.69
CA GLY A 162 -5.46 5.09 -20.79
C GLY A 162 -4.91 3.72 -20.43
N GLY A 163 -5.76 2.71 -20.56
CA GLY A 163 -5.44 1.33 -20.28
C GLY A 163 -6.61 0.54 -19.71
N ALA A 164 -6.34 -0.70 -19.28
CA ALA A 164 -7.35 -1.58 -18.72
C ALA A 164 -7.77 -1.12 -17.31
N LEU A 165 -9.03 -0.68 -17.16
CA LEU A 165 -9.61 -0.29 -15.87
C LEU A 165 -10.30 -1.51 -15.22
N LYS A 166 -9.70 -2.02 -14.13
CA LYS A 166 -10.18 -3.22 -13.43
C LYS A 166 -10.89 -2.87 -12.13
N SER A 167 -11.73 -3.80 -11.65
CA SER A 167 -12.47 -3.70 -10.40
C SER A 167 -11.55 -3.47 -9.18
N LYS A 168 -12.04 -2.68 -8.23
CA LYS A 168 -11.44 -2.46 -6.90
C LYS A 168 -10.02 -1.90 -6.91
N LYS A 169 -9.58 -1.28 -8.00
CA LYS A 169 -8.27 -0.65 -8.10
C LYS A 169 -8.16 0.58 -7.19
N GLY A 170 -6.97 0.75 -6.61
CA GLY A 170 -6.66 1.89 -5.76
C GLY A 170 -6.69 3.20 -6.55
N VAL A 171 -7.13 4.24 -5.89
CA VAL A 171 -7.17 5.61 -6.42
C VAL A 171 -6.31 6.51 -5.56
N ASN A 172 -5.46 7.30 -6.18
CA ASN A 172 -4.66 8.33 -5.52
C ASN A 172 -5.04 9.71 -6.07
N LEU A 173 -5.14 10.67 -5.18
CA LEU A 173 -5.49 12.07 -5.46
C LEU A 173 -4.32 12.95 -5.00
N PRO A 174 -3.24 13.07 -5.79
CA PRO A 174 -1.98 13.67 -5.32
C PRO A 174 -2.10 15.17 -4.99
N ASN A 175 -3.04 15.86 -5.60
CA ASN A 175 -3.21 17.31 -5.47
C ASN A 175 -4.44 17.71 -4.65
N THR A 176 -5.30 16.76 -4.26
CA THR A 176 -6.57 17.02 -3.59
C THR A 176 -6.41 16.95 -2.07
N ALA A 177 -6.87 17.98 -1.37
CA ALA A 177 -7.00 17.94 0.08
C ALA A 177 -8.22 17.07 0.47
N ILE A 178 -7.94 15.83 0.87
CA ILE A 178 -8.98 14.84 1.22
C ILE A 178 -9.56 15.16 2.59
N SER A 179 -10.89 15.28 2.68
CA SER A 179 -11.61 15.58 3.93
C SER A 179 -11.94 14.32 4.76
N LEU A 180 -11.12 13.26 4.66
CA LEU A 180 -11.25 12.08 5.52
C LEU A 180 -10.38 12.26 6.77
N PRO A 181 -10.86 11.82 7.96
CA PRO A 181 -10.00 11.76 9.13
C PRO A 181 -8.82 10.84 8.84
N ALA A 182 -7.64 11.21 9.29
CA ALA A 182 -6.40 10.48 9.00
C ALA A 182 -6.38 9.07 9.62
N LEU A 183 -7.02 8.87 10.77
CA LEU A 183 -7.32 7.61 11.49
C LEU A 183 -8.22 7.93 12.69
#